data_26c01eebebe1e2c6fe676f2e2a3f0c1d
#
_entry.id   26c01eebebe1e2c6fe676f2e2a3f0c1d
#
_cell.length_a   1.000
_cell.length_b   1.000
_cell.length_c   1.000
_cell.angle_alpha   90.00
_cell.angle_beta   90.00
_cell.angle_gamma   90.00
#
_symmetry.space_group_name_H-M   'P 1'
#
loop_
_entity.id
_entity.type
_entity.pdbx_description
1 polymer ?
#
loop_
_entity_poly.entity_id
_entity_poly.type
_entity_poly.pdbx_seq_one_letter_code
_entity_poly.pdbx_strand_id
1 'polypeptide(L)'
;AAGNRVWLKPSERSSRTSGFLATLIQEYFHPSEFCVTTGGTEVAESFAALPFDHLFFTGSAGIGKKVMRAAAEHLTPITLELGGKSPAIVDSSAKLKDAAASIIYGKLVNGGQTCIAPDYAVVHASDCNTFVQELRNAAQEQFSNPEELTGAIDEHQLARWHQLVQDAVDRGAQAIPLITPSINTAPSFTPVALL
;
A
#
# COMPACT_ATOMS: atom_id res chain seq x y z
N ALA A 1 -9.09 -20.77 13.45
CA ALA A 1 -9.72 -21.82 12.64
C ALA A 1 -8.86 -23.07 12.54
N ALA A 2 -7.53 -22.96 12.41
CA ALA A 2 -6.62 -24.11 12.34
C ALA A 2 -6.13 -24.63 13.70
N GLY A 3 -6.62 -24.07 14.82
CA GLY A 3 -6.25 -24.48 16.19
C GLY A 3 -4.94 -23.88 16.70
N ASN A 4 -4.29 -22.99 15.94
CA ASN A 4 -3.09 -22.31 16.40
C ASN A 4 -3.41 -21.23 17.43
N ARG A 5 -2.50 -21.00 18.36
CA ARG A 5 -2.51 -19.82 19.21
C ARG A 5 -1.96 -18.64 18.40
N VAL A 6 -2.56 -17.47 18.58
CA VAL A 6 -2.18 -16.26 17.82
C VAL A 6 -1.79 -15.14 18.78
N TRP A 7 -0.64 -14.55 18.52
CA TRP A 7 -0.24 -13.32 19.18
C TRP A 7 -0.02 -12.24 18.11
N LEU A 8 -0.85 -11.21 18.11
CA LEU A 8 -0.86 -10.15 17.12
C LEU A 8 -0.18 -8.89 17.67
N LYS A 9 0.78 -8.36 16.93
CA LYS A 9 1.28 -6.99 17.11
C LYS A 9 0.88 -6.17 15.88
N PRO A 10 -0.22 -5.39 15.95
CA PRO A 10 -0.66 -4.58 14.82
C PRO A 10 0.23 -3.34 14.63
N SER A 11 0.09 -2.66 13.47
CA SER A 11 0.87 -1.48 13.14
C SER A 11 0.55 -0.29 14.06
N GLU A 12 1.57 0.38 14.52
CA GLU A 12 1.47 1.65 15.26
C GLU A 12 0.96 2.80 14.39
N ARG A 13 1.09 2.70 13.06
CA ARG A 13 0.61 3.71 12.11
C ARG A 13 -0.92 3.75 11.99
N SER A 14 -1.58 2.64 12.30
CA SER A 14 -3.05 2.53 12.37
C SER A 14 -3.55 2.45 13.82
N SER A 15 -3.06 3.31 14.70
CA SER A 15 -3.23 3.22 16.15
C SER A 15 -4.70 3.12 16.60
N ARG A 16 -5.62 3.84 15.96
CA ARG A 16 -7.07 3.77 16.28
C ARG A 16 -7.65 2.39 15.96
N THR A 17 -7.38 1.86 14.77
CA THR A 17 -7.82 0.53 14.35
C THR A 17 -7.16 -0.55 15.20
N SER A 18 -5.87 -0.40 15.49
CA SER A 18 -5.11 -1.33 16.35
C SER A 18 -5.67 -1.39 17.77
N GLY A 19 -6.01 -0.24 18.33
CA GLY A 19 -6.65 -0.16 19.67
C GLY A 19 -8.05 -0.79 19.68
N PHE A 20 -8.86 -0.51 18.66
CA PHE A 20 -10.18 -1.14 18.54
C PHE A 20 -10.08 -2.67 18.40
N LEU A 21 -9.17 -3.17 17.56
CA LEU A 21 -8.93 -4.60 17.41
C LEU A 21 -8.46 -5.25 18.73
N ALA A 22 -7.59 -4.57 19.48
CA ALA A 22 -7.12 -5.08 20.77
C ALA A 22 -8.29 -5.25 21.75
N THR A 23 -9.18 -4.27 21.84
CA THR A 23 -10.38 -4.34 22.69
C THR A 23 -11.30 -5.48 22.24
N LEU A 24 -11.59 -5.56 20.94
CA LEU A 24 -12.47 -6.58 20.38
C LEU A 24 -11.93 -8.00 20.63
N ILE A 25 -10.64 -8.22 20.40
CA ILE A 25 -10.03 -9.54 20.62
C ILE A 25 -10.04 -9.92 22.08
N GLN A 26 -9.79 -8.99 23.00
CA GLN A 26 -9.86 -9.25 24.45
C GLN A 26 -11.30 -9.59 24.93
N GLU A 27 -12.31 -9.05 24.26
CA GLU A 27 -13.71 -9.33 24.58
C GLU A 27 -14.13 -10.75 24.16
N TYR A 28 -13.64 -11.24 23.01
CA TYR A 28 -14.14 -12.49 22.41
C TYR A 28 -13.22 -13.69 22.57
N PHE A 29 -11.95 -13.50 22.95
CA PHE A 29 -10.96 -14.58 23.02
C PHE A 29 -10.25 -14.63 24.36
N HIS A 30 -9.99 -15.84 24.85
CA HIS A 30 -9.11 -15.99 25.98
C HIS A 30 -7.66 -15.66 25.58
N PRO A 31 -6.87 -14.95 26.43
CA PRO A 31 -5.50 -14.55 26.09
C PRO A 31 -4.55 -15.70 25.69
N SER A 32 -4.83 -16.94 26.16
CA SER A 32 -4.06 -18.12 25.76
C SER A 32 -4.36 -18.62 24.34
N GLU A 33 -5.43 -18.12 23.71
CA GLU A 33 -5.83 -18.49 22.34
C GLU A 33 -5.47 -17.40 21.35
N PHE A 34 -5.84 -16.16 21.68
CA PHE A 34 -5.55 -15.01 20.84
C PHE A 34 -5.33 -13.77 21.72
N CYS A 35 -4.14 -13.18 21.62
CA CYS A 35 -3.82 -11.96 22.33
C CYS A 35 -3.23 -10.89 21.39
N VAL A 36 -3.28 -9.63 21.83
CA VAL A 36 -2.80 -8.49 21.09
C VAL A 36 -1.88 -7.66 21.96
N THR A 37 -0.74 -7.28 21.40
CA THR A 37 0.18 -6.31 21.99
C THR A 37 0.27 -5.08 21.09
N THR A 38 -0.09 -3.92 21.59
CA THR A 38 0.07 -2.64 20.90
C THR A 38 1.34 -1.97 21.33
N GLY A 39 1.94 -1.14 20.47
CA GLY A 39 3.13 -0.38 20.78
C GLY A 39 3.91 0.04 19.55
N GLY A 40 4.90 0.90 19.75
CA GLY A 40 5.77 1.45 18.71
C GLY A 40 6.86 0.49 18.24
N THR A 41 7.89 1.09 17.62
CA THR A 41 9.02 0.34 17.03
C THR A 41 9.75 -0.52 18.03
N GLU A 42 10.00 -0.03 19.27
CA GLU A 42 10.69 -0.79 20.31
C GLU A 42 9.94 -2.07 20.70
N VAL A 43 8.60 -1.96 20.80
CA VAL A 43 7.75 -3.13 21.07
C VAL A 43 7.78 -4.09 19.89
N ALA A 44 7.78 -3.59 18.64
CA ALA A 44 7.86 -4.43 17.44
C ALA A 44 9.20 -5.19 17.36
N GLU A 45 10.32 -4.54 17.70
CA GLU A 45 11.65 -5.15 17.73
C GLU A 45 11.72 -6.24 18.82
N SER A 46 11.24 -5.95 20.02
CA SER A 46 11.18 -6.92 21.13
C SER A 46 10.27 -8.10 20.80
N PHE A 47 9.13 -7.82 20.15
CA PHE A 47 8.17 -8.85 19.71
C PHE A 47 8.79 -9.80 18.66
N ALA A 48 9.48 -9.25 17.66
CA ALA A 48 10.11 -10.05 16.61
C ALA A 48 11.27 -10.94 17.12
N ALA A 49 11.83 -10.62 18.29
CA ALA A 49 12.89 -11.37 18.93
C ALA A 49 12.40 -12.49 19.85
N LEU A 50 11.09 -12.70 19.97
CA LEU A 50 10.54 -13.80 20.79
C LEU A 50 10.63 -15.15 20.06
N PRO A 51 10.79 -16.27 20.79
CA PRO A 51 10.91 -17.61 20.20
C PRO A 51 9.56 -18.18 19.79
N PHE A 52 9.00 -17.67 18.70
CA PHE A 52 7.76 -18.16 18.13
C PHE A 52 7.97 -19.48 17.37
N ASP A 53 6.90 -20.29 17.26
CA ASP A 53 6.87 -21.45 16.36
C ASP A 53 6.82 -21.02 14.90
N HIS A 54 6.21 -19.86 14.61
CA HIS A 54 6.15 -19.22 13.29
C HIS A 54 5.90 -17.73 13.44
N LEU A 55 6.55 -16.92 12.60
CA LEU A 55 6.35 -15.49 12.57
C LEU A 55 5.85 -15.08 11.18
N PHE A 56 4.70 -14.38 11.15
CA PHE A 56 4.13 -13.82 9.93
C PHE A 56 4.31 -12.29 9.96
N PHE A 57 4.94 -11.72 8.98
CA PHE A 57 5.21 -10.29 8.91
C PHE A 57 4.75 -9.69 7.59
N THR A 58 4.01 -8.58 7.69
CA THR A 58 3.65 -7.74 6.53
C THR A 58 4.26 -6.35 6.70
N GLY A 59 4.97 -5.86 5.69
CA GLY A 59 5.57 -4.52 5.73
C GLY A 59 6.60 -4.26 4.65
N SER A 60 7.49 -3.29 4.87
CA SER A 60 8.54 -2.96 3.90
C SER A 60 9.67 -4.00 3.91
N ALA A 61 10.34 -4.18 2.76
CA ALA A 61 11.48 -5.08 2.64
C ALA A 61 12.62 -4.74 3.63
N GLY A 62 12.82 -3.44 3.92
CA GLY A 62 13.83 -3.01 4.89
C GLY A 62 13.53 -3.49 6.31
N ILE A 63 12.27 -3.42 6.73
CA ILE A 63 11.85 -3.92 8.05
C ILE A 63 11.79 -5.44 8.03
N GLY A 64 11.30 -6.08 6.96
CA GLY A 64 11.30 -7.54 6.82
C GLY A 64 12.67 -8.16 7.02
N LYS A 65 13.74 -7.54 6.50
CA LYS A 65 15.13 -7.97 6.74
C LYS A 65 15.52 -7.91 8.21
N LYS A 66 15.07 -6.90 8.97
CA LYS A 66 15.33 -6.79 10.42
C LYS A 66 14.59 -7.88 11.19
N VAL A 67 13.31 -8.07 10.87
CA VAL A 67 12.47 -9.12 11.49
C VAL A 67 13.06 -10.51 11.21
N MET A 68 13.50 -10.78 9.98
CA MET A 68 14.14 -12.04 9.62
C MET A 68 15.43 -12.29 10.41
N ARG A 69 16.26 -11.27 10.64
CA ARG A 69 17.46 -11.39 11.47
C ARG A 69 17.11 -11.72 12.91
N ALA A 70 16.10 -11.05 13.50
CA ALA A 70 15.66 -11.34 14.85
C ALA A 70 15.11 -12.78 14.99
N ALA A 71 14.29 -13.23 14.05
CA ALA A 71 13.75 -14.59 14.03
C ALA A 71 14.85 -15.67 13.91
N ALA A 72 15.94 -15.37 13.20
CA ALA A 72 17.05 -16.32 13.01
C ALA A 72 17.74 -16.73 14.31
N GLU A 73 17.77 -15.88 15.35
CA GLU A 73 18.36 -16.18 16.66
C GLU A 73 17.68 -17.40 17.34
N HIS A 74 16.43 -17.65 17.00
CA HIS A 74 15.64 -18.77 17.52
C HIS A 74 15.31 -19.83 16.46
N LEU A 75 15.86 -19.69 15.24
CA LEU A 75 15.51 -20.54 14.09
C LEU A 75 14.00 -20.52 13.77
N THR A 76 13.31 -19.44 14.13
CA THR A 76 11.87 -19.28 13.91
C THR A 76 11.57 -19.20 12.42
N PRO A 77 10.75 -20.10 11.85
CA PRO A 77 10.28 -19.97 10.48
C PRO A 77 9.50 -18.67 10.28
N ILE A 78 9.72 -18.00 9.14
CA ILE A 78 9.10 -16.72 8.87
C ILE A 78 8.42 -16.69 7.50
N THR A 79 7.20 -16.11 7.44
CA THR A 79 6.54 -15.70 6.21
C THR A 79 6.61 -14.17 6.10
N LEU A 80 7.17 -13.69 4.98
CA LEU A 80 7.29 -12.26 4.68
C LEU A 80 6.34 -11.88 3.56
N GLU A 81 5.37 -11.02 3.88
CA GLU A 81 4.51 -10.34 2.92
C GLU A 81 5.01 -8.90 2.75
N LEU A 82 5.59 -8.61 1.59
CA LEU A 82 6.31 -7.35 1.35
C LEU A 82 5.61 -6.54 0.25
N GLY A 83 6.12 -5.33 0.00
CA GLY A 83 5.64 -4.50 -1.08
C GLY A 83 6.00 -5.07 -2.46
N GLY A 84 5.31 -4.57 -3.49
CA GLY A 84 5.51 -4.96 -4.88
C GLY A 84 5.68 -3.76 -5.79
N LYS A 85 6.12 -4.05 -7.04
CA LYS A 85 6.20 -3.15 -8.18
C LYS A 85 5.48 -3.84 -9.35
N SER A 86 4.15 -3.99 -9.19
CA SER A 86 3.33 -4.81 -10.09
C SER A 86 3.16 -4.15 -11.47
N PRO A 87 3.65 -4.75 -12.56
CA PRO A 87 3.43 -4.26 -13.91
C PRO A 87 2.00 -4.55 -14.37
N ALA A 88 1.42 -3.62 -15.12
CA ALA A 88 0.23 -3.84 -15.93
C ALA A 88 0.65 -3.86 -17.41
N ILE A 89 0.48 -4.98 -18.08
CA ILE A 89 0.83 -5.14 -19.49
C ILE A 89 -0.44 -5.00 -20.32
N VAL A 90 -0.47 -3.96 -21.17
CA VAL A 90 -1.60 -3.64 -22.04
C VAL A 90 -1.21 -3.98 -23.48
N ASP A 91 -1.65 -5.15 -23.93
CA ASP A 91 -1.40 -5.64 -25.29
C ASP A 91 -2.23 -4.84 -26.32
N SER A 92 -1.77 -4.77 -27.58
CA SER A 92 -2.44 -4.06 -28.67
C SER A 92 -3.85 -4.57 -29.00
N SER A 93 -4.20 -5.78 -28.59
CA SER A 93 -5.56 -6.34 -28.70
C SER A 93 -6.49 -5.91 -27.58
N ALA A 94 -5.95 -5.28 -26.51
CA ALA A 94 -6.75 -4.86 -25.37
C ALA A 94 -7.64 -3.65 -25.71
N LYS A 95 -8.84 -3.61 -25.12
CA LYS A 95 -9.66 -2.41 -25.14
C LYS A 95 -9.08 -1.40 -24.15
N LEU A 96 -8.46 -0.34 -24.65
CA LEU A 96 -7.75 0.64 -23.84
C LEU A 96 -8.61 1.24 -22.72
N LYS A 97 -9.89 1.52 -23.00
CA LYS A 97 -10.85 2.04 -22.01
C LYS A 97 -11.01 1.06 -20.82
N ASP A 98 -11.21 -0.22 -21.10
CA ASP A 98 -11.44 -1.23 -20.07
C ASP A 98 -10.15 -1.47 -19.24
N ALA A 99 -9.01 -1.50 -19.93
CA ALA A 99 -7.70 -1.62 -19.29
C ALA A 99 -7.42 -0.41 -18.37
N ALA A 100 -7.65 0.81 -18.85
CA ALA A 100 -7.48 2.03 -18.09
C ALA A 100 -8.40 2.05 -16.85
N ALA A 101 -9.67 1.68 -17.00
CA ALA A 101 -10.63 1.63 -15.90
C ALA A 101 -10.17 0.65 -14.80
N SER A 102 -9.70 -0.53 -15.18
CA SER A 102 -9.20 -1.54 -14.24
C SER A 102 -7.91 -1.09 -13.53
N ILE A 103 -6.98 -0.47 -14.25
CA ILE A 103 -5.72 0.02 -13.69
C ILE A 103 -5.97 1.19 -12.73
N ILE A 104 -6.84 2.13 -13.09
CA ILE A 104 -7.21 3.27 -12.23
C ILE A 104 -7.86 2.77 -10.93
N TYR A 105 -8.81 1.85 -11.03
CA TYR A 105 -9.43 1.26 -9.84
C TYR A 105 -8.37 0.62 -8.92
N GLY A 106 -7.57 -0.29 -9.45
CA GLY A 106 -6.53 -0.97 -8.67
C GLY A 106 -5.45 -0.04 -8.12
N LYS A 107 -5.20 1.10 -8.79
CA LYS A 107 -4.18 2.07 -8.35
C LYS A 107 -4.71 3.06 -7.34
N LEU A 108 -5.94 3.55 -7.45
CA LEU A 108 -6.45 4.62 -6.60
C LEU A 108 -7.18 4.11 -5.36
N VAL A 109 -7.63 2.86 -5.35
CA VAL A 109 -8.13 2.23 -4.11
C VAL A 109 -7.05 2.29 -3.03
N ASN A 110 -7.42 2.77 -1.86
CA ASN A 110 -6.52 3.00 -0.72
C ASN A 110 -5.30 3.90 -1.06
N GLY A 111 -5.43 4.81 -2.02
CA GLY A 111 -4.33 5.68 -2.47
C GLY A 111 -3.16 4.89 -3.09
N GLY A 112 -3.38 3.68 -3.59
CA GLY A 112 -2.34 2.81 -4.13
C GLY A 112 -1.43 2.18 -3.08
N GLN A 113 -1.77 2.29 -1.81
CA GLN A 113 -1.00 1.75 -0.68
C GLN A 113 -1.33 0.27 -0.46
N THR A 114 -1.18 -0.52 -1.53
CA THR A 114 -1.48 -1.96 -1.57
C THR A 114 -0.35 -2.67 -2.29
N CYS A 115 0.10 -3.81 -1.75
CA CYS A 115 1.24 -4.56 -2.28
C CYS A 115 1.07 -5.02 -3.74
N ILE A 116 -0.16 -5.25 -4.18
CA ILE A 116 -0.52 -5.68 -5.53
C ILE A 116 -1.05 -4.54 -6.42
N ALA A 117 -1.08 -3.28 -5.93
CA ALA A 117 -1.53 -2.17 -6.76
C ALA A 117 -0.67 -2.04 -8.02
N PRO A 118 -1.27 -1.77 -9.19
CA PRO A 118 -0.51 -1.48 -10.41
C PRO A 118 0.48 -0.35 -10.16
N ASP A 119 1.76 -0.59 -10.46
CA ASP A 119 2.81 0.40 -10.23
C ASP A 119 3.18 1.14 -11.51
N TYR A 120 3.34 0.39 -12.60
CA TYR A 120 3.58 0.94 -13.93
C TYR A 120 2.81 0.14 -14.98
N ALA A 121 2.51 0.81 -16.11
CA ALA A 121 1.89 0.17 -17.25
C ALA A 121 2.87 0.12 -18.43
N VAL A 122 2.90 -1.03 -19.10
CA VAL A 122 3.62 -1.21 -20.38
C VAL A 122 2.57 -1.22 -21.48
N VAL A 123 2.64 -0.21 -22.35
CA VAL A 123 1.65 0.02 -23.42
C VAL A 123 2.41 0.16 -24.75
N HIS A 124 1.82 -0.24 -25.85
CA HIS A 124 2.39 -0.02 -27.18
C HIS A 124 2.55 1.50 -27.44
N ALA A 125 3.67 1.91 -28.01
CA ALA A 125 3.99 3.33 -28.18
C ALA A 125 2.92 4.11 -28.99
N SER A 126 2.29 3.49 -29.99
CA SER A 126 1.21 4.12 -30.76
C SER A 126 -0.04 4.43 -29.92
N ASP A 127 -0.26 3.69 -28.85
CA ASP A 127 -1.46 3.75 -28.03
C ASP A 127 -1.29 4.62 -26.77
N CYS A 128 -0.07 5.01 -26.49
CA CYS A 128 0.33 5.70 -25.25
C CYS A 128 -0.54 6.95 -24.98
N ASN A 129 -0.66 7.85 -25.93
CA ASN A 129 -1.44 9.09 -25.77
C ASN A 129 -2.94 8.81 -25.55
N THR A 130 -3.49 7.87 -26.30
CA THR A 130 -4.90 7.45 -26.14
C THR A 130 -5.11 6.81 -24.77
N PHE A 131 -4.20 5.94 -24.36
CA PHE A 131 -4.27 5.28 -23.06
C PHE A 131 -4.20 6.26 -21.90
N VAL A 132 -3.32 7.28 -21.96
CA VAL A 132 -3.27 8.34 -20.94
C VAL A 132 -4.59 9.11 -20.87
N GLN A 133 -5.22 9.39 -22.01
CA GLN A 133 -6.53 10.04 -22.00
C GLN A 133 -7.61 9.14 -21.36
N GLU A 134 -7.59 7.84 -21.66
CA GLU A 134 -8.51 6.89 -21.01
C GLU A 134 -8.25 6.74 -19.50
N LEU A 135 -6.99 6.80 -19.03
CA LEU A 135 -6.69 6.84 -17.60
C LEU A 135 -7.31 8.08 -16.93
N ARG A 136 -7.24 9.26 -17.57
CA ARG A 136 -7.86 10.48 -17.04
C ARG A 136 -9.38 10.37 -17.00
N ASN A 137 -9.99 9.87 -18.07
CA ASN A 137 -11.44 9.64 -18.15
C ASN A 137 -11.89 8.69 -17.03
N ALA A 138 -11.19 7.57 -16.88
CA ALA A 138 -11.50 6.57 -15.85
C ALA A 138 -11.32 7.14 -14.42
N ALA A 139 -10.26 7.94 -14.18
CA ALA A 139 -10.03 8.56 -12.89
C ALA A 139 -11.15 9.56 -12.54
N GLN A 140 -11.60 10.37 -13.50
CA GLN A 140 -12.70 11.32 -13.31
C GLN A 140 -14.04 10.61 -13.11
N GLU A 141 -14.29 9.51 -13.82
CA GLU A 141 -15.53 8.74 -13.71
C GLU A 141 -15.64 8.00 -12.38
N GLN A 142 -14.55 7.35 -11.94
CA GLN A 142 -14.55 6.49 -10.75
C GLN A 142 -14.31 7.25 -9.44
N PHE A 143 -13.58 8.37 -9.50
CA PHE A 143 -13.19 9.19 -8.33
C PHE A 143 -13.53 10.67 -8.57
N SER A 144 -14.81 10.93 -8.89
CA SER A 144 -15.31 12.27 -9.17
C SER A 144 -15.22 13.21 -7.97
N ASN A 145 -15.26 12.66 -6.76
CA ASN A 145 -15.09 13.41 -5.52
C ASN A 145 -13.67 13.17 -4.95
N PRO A 146 -12.78 14.18 -4.97
CA PRO A 146 -11.44 14.05 -4.41
C PRO A 146 -11.39 13.68 -2.92
N GLU A 147 -12.46 13.93 -2.15
CA GLU A 147 -12.56 13.55 -0.74
C GLU A 147 -12.68 12.04 -0.53
N GLU A 148 -13.05 11.29 -1.57
CA GLU A 148 -13.11 9.82 -1.54
C GLU A 148 -11.75 9.18 -1.70
N LEU A 149 -10.72 9.94 -2.11
CA LEU A 149 -9.37 9.43 -2.25
C LEU A 149 -8.70 9.30 -0.88
N THR A 150 -8.21 8.11 -0.59
CA THR A 150 -7.41 7.86 0.59
C THR A 150 -6.07 8.59 0.47
N GLY A 151 -5.75 9.43 1.44
CA GLY A 151 -4.46 10.11 1.52
C GLY A 151 -3.30 9.17 1.90
N ALA A 152 -2.09 9.71 1.92
CA ALA A 152 -0.94 8.99 2.45
C ALA A 152 -1.14 8.66 3.93
N ILE A 153 -0.62 7.52 4.37
CA ILE A 153 -0.78 7.05 5.76
C ILE A 153 -0.18 8.03 6.78
N ASP A 154 0.85 8.77 6.38
CA ASP A 154 1.48 9.81 7.17
C ASP A 154 2.21 10.85 6.29
N GLU A 155 2.65 11.95 6.91
CA GLU A 155 3.36 13.04 6.23
C GLU A 155 4.70 12.60 5.63
N HIS A 156 5.37 11.63 6.22
CA HIS A 156 6.63 11.11 5.70
C HIS A 156 6.41 10.39 4.36
N GLN A 157 5.34 9.60 4.24
CA GLN A 157 5.00 8.96 2.96
C GLN A 157 4.52 9.97 1.93
N LEU A 158 3.77 10.98 2.34
CA LEU A 158 3.37 12.06 1.46
C LEU A 158 4.59 12.80 0.89
N ALA A 159 5.51 13.20 1.74
CA ALA A 159 6.76 13.86 1.31
C ALA A 159 7.58 12.97 0.36
N ARG A 160 7.65 11.67 0.65
CA ARG A 160 8.31 10.70 -0.24
C ARG A 160 7.65 10.64 -1.62
N TRP A 161 6.31 10.65 -1.72
CA TRP A 161 5.61 10.65 -3.00
C TRP A 161 5.93 11.90 -3.82
N HIS A 162 5.90 13.07 -3.20
CA HIS A 162 6.30 14.31 -3.86
C HIS A 162 7.74 14.26 -4.38
N GLN A 163 8.68 13.75 -3.57
CA GLN A 163 10.07 13.60 -3.99
C GLN A 163 10.23 12.65 -5.17
N LEU A 164 9.51 11.53 -5.21
CA LEU A 164 9.56 10.58 -6.32
C LEU A 164 9.01 11.18 -7.62
N VAL A 165 7.92 11.96 -7.56
CA VAL A 165 7.38 12.67 -8.72
C VAL A 165 8.38 13.72 -9.20
N GLN A 166 8.97 14.49 -8.30
CA GLN A 166 9.95 15.51 -8.64
C GLN A 166 11.22 14.89 -9.28
N ASP A 167 11.78 13.82 -8.69
CA ASP A 167 12.94 13.10 -9.26
C ASP A 167 12.65 12.59 -10.68
N ALA A 168 11.44 12.08 -10.92
CA ALA A 168 11.05 11.64 -12.25
C ALA A 168 10.99 12.80 -13.25
N VAL A 169 10.41 13.94 -12.86
CA VAL A 169 10.33 15.14 -13.70
C VAL A 169 11.73 15.70 -13.98
N ASP A 170 12.60 15.76 -12.98
CA ASP A 170 13.99 16.22 -13.14
C ASP A 170 14.80 15.32 -14.09
N ARG A 171 14.41 14.06 -14.23
CA ARG A 171 14.96 13.09 -15.19
C ARG A 171 14.29 13.12 -16.57
N GLY A 172 13.32 14.00 -16.77
CA GLY A 172 12.67 14.22 -18.05
C GLY A 172 11.31 13.53 -18.22
N ALA A 173 10.74 12.95 -17.18
CA ALA A 173 9.39 12.42 -17.24
C ALA A 173 8.36 13.56 -17.30
N GLN A 174 7.28 13.33 -18.02
CA GLN A 174 6.13 14.22 -18.04
C GLN A 174 5.13 13.82 -16.96
N ALA A 175 4.86 14.69 -16.01
CA ALA A 175 3.82 14.48 -15.00
C ALA A 175 2.46 14.96 -15.51
N ILE A 176 1.50 14.05 -15.65
CA ILE A 176 0.16 14.31 -16.17
C ILE A 176 -0.86 14.13 -15.04
N PRO A 177 -1.53 15.19 -14.56
CA PRO A 177 -2.57 15.06 -13.55
C PRO A 177 -3.73 14.21 -14.07
N LEU A 178 -4.14 13.21 -13.29
CA LEU A 178 -5.26 12.34 -13.61
C LEU A 178 -6.61 12.90 -13.11
N ILE A 179 -6.56 13.67 -12.01
CA ILE A 179 -7.72 14.32 -11.42
C ILE A 179 -7.40 15.80 -11.29
N THR A 180 -8.36 16.66 -11.60
CA THR A 180 -8.24 18.10 -11.36
C THR A 180 -8.68 18.40 -9.93
N PRO A 181 -7.81 18.93 -9.06
CA PRO A 181 -8.20 19.31 -7.70
C PRO A 181 -9.33 20.33 -7.72
N SER A 182 -10.35 20.15 -6.91
CA SER A 182 -11.31 21.23 -6.62
C SER A 182 -10.64 22.29 -5.75
N ILE A 183 -10.99 23.56 -5.97
CA ILE A 183 -10.34 24.73 -5.33
C ILE A 183 -10.41 24.68 -3.79
N ASN A 184 -11.36 23.92 -3.21
CA ASN A 184 -11.62 23.91 -1.76
C ASN A 184 -11.21 22.63 -1.03
N THR A 185 -10.80 21.59 -1.73
CA THR A 185 -10.39 20.31 -1.13
C THR A 185 -9.17 19.81 -1.89
N ALA A 186 -8.01 20.34 -1.54
CA ALA A 186 -6.77 19.76 -2.05
C ALA A 186 -6.58 18.41 -1.36
N PRO A 187 -6.66 17.27 -2.06
CA PRO A 187 -6.13 16.03 -1.49
C PRO A 187 -4.67 16.29 -1.14
N SER A 188 -4.19 15.69 -0.07
CA SER A 188 -2.79 15.79 0.33
C SER A 188 -1.82 15.33 -0.79
N PHE A 189 -2.34 14.67 -1.81
CA PHE A 189 -1.61 14.27 -3.02
C PHE A 189 -2.57 14.18 -4.23
N THR A 190 -2.19 14.82 -5.35
CA THR A 190 -2.92 14.70 -6.62
C THR A 190 -2.34 13.53 -7.41
N PRO A 191 -3.13 12.52 -7.79
CA PRO A 191 -2.67 11.43 -8.63
C PRO A 191 -2.16 11.93 -9.98
N VAL A 192 -0.97 11.48 -10.36
CA VAL A 192 -0.35 11.80 -11.66
C VAL A 192 0.08 10.53 -12.39
N ALA A 193 -0.02 10.53 -13.71
CA ALA A 193 0.70 9.60 -14.55
C ALA A 193 2.07 10.20 -14.91
N LEU A 194 3.12 9.40 -14.86
CA LEU A 194 4.47 9.77 -15.30
C LEU A 194 4.75 9.05 -16.61
N LEU A 195 5.14 9.81 -17.64
CA LEU A 195 5.53 9.34 -18.97
C LEU A 195 7.00 9.60 -19.25
#